data_bda6f2f75d6b4da68ffc5f3c37188bef
#
_entry.id   bda6f2f75d6b4da68ffc5f3c37188bef
#
_cell.length_a   1.000
_cell.length_b   1.000
_cell.length_c   1.000
_cell.angle_alpha   90.00
_cell.angle_beta   90.00
_cell.angle_gamma   90.00
#
_symmetry.space_group_name_H-M   'P 1'
#
loop_
_entity.id
_entity.type
_entity.pdbx_description
1 polymer ?
#
loop_
_entity_poly.entity_id
_entity_poly.type
_entity_poly.pdbx_seq_one_letter_code
_entity_poly.pdbx_strand_id
1 'polypeptide(L)'
;RAYFESKGETLYMVSDDEAIKFLNGSIEYDFISCLRQIQDRGIFNTLVECCKPNKLGFDITTDSEYEEEEFLHGKTKYKAIVSVDDEQEVDFTDYMFNQGISLLLLGHVTKGELRVAGESYGFISEY
;
A
#
# COMPACT_ATOMS: atom_id res chain seq x y z
N ARG A 1 -4.41 -7.64 8.58
CA ARG A 1 -5.10 -8.41 7.55
C ARG A 1 -4.34 -8.34 6.24
N ALA A 2 -4.74 -9.18 5.30
CA ALA A 2 -4.03 -9.31 4.02
C ALA A 2 -4.72 -8.59 2.86
N TYR A 3 -5.88 -7.96 3.09
CA TYR A 3 -6.70 -7.34 2.04
C TYR A 3 -7.12 -5.94 2.42
N PHE A 4 -7.35 -5.10 1.42
CA PHE A 4 -7.94 -3.78 1.66
C PHE A 4 -9.40 -3.95 2.06
N GLU A 5 -9.86 -3.12 2.99
CA GLU A 5 -11.20 -3.25 3.57
C GLU A 5 -12.21 -2.30 2.96
N SER A 6 -11.81 -1.05 2.68
CA SER A 6 -12.75 -0.05 2.19
C SER A 6 -12.07 1.02 1.36
N LYS A 7 -12.84 1.64 0.47
CA LYS A 7 -12.35 2.78 -0.30
C LYS A 7 -11.96 3.92 0.65
N GLY A 8 -10.97 4.69 0.24
CA GLY A 8 -10.49 5.84 1.00
C GLY A 8 -9.35 5.53 1.94
N GLU A 9 -9.04 4.26 2.18
CA GLU A 9 -7.84 3.92 2.95
C GLU A 9 -6.62 4.50 2.27
N THR A 10 -5.70 5.04 3.07
CA THR A 10 -4.43 5.58 2.56
C THR A 10 -3.40 4.46 2.48
N LEU A 11 -2.64 4.47 1.39
CA LEU A 11 -1.61 3.46 1.12
C LEU A 11 -0.22 4.05 1.34
N TYR A 12 0.58 3.33 2.13
CA TYR A 12 1.98 3.65 2.37
C TYR A 12 2.85 2.47 2.04
N MET A 13 4.13 2.74 1.74
CA MET A 13 5.13 1.69 1.58
C MET A 13 6.29 1.91 2.53
N VAL A 14 6.89 0.80 2.96
CA VAL A 14 8.10 0.81 3.79
C VAL A 14 9.21 0.02 3.10
N SER A 15 10.44 0.46 3.30
CA SER A 15 11.63 -0.18 2.73
C SER A 15 12.47 -0.93 3.76
N ASP A 16 12.18 -0.77 5.03
CA ASP A 16 12.98 -1.32 6.12
C ASP A 16 12.35 -2.62 6.63
N ASP A 17 13.13 -3.71 6.63
CA ASP A 17 12.68 -5.00 7.16
C ASP A 17 12.33 -4.93 8.65
N GLU A 18 13.03 -4.11 9.42
CA GLU A 18 12.73 -3.90 10.84
C GLU A 18 11.36 -3.25 11.02
N ALA A 19 10.98 -2.37 10.10
CA ALA A 19 9.68 -1.72 10.16
C ALA A 19 8.53 -2.71 10.04
N ILE A 20 8.72 -3.82 9.31
CA ILE A 20 7.68 -4.84 9.14
C ILE A 20 7.31 -5.47 10.48
N LYS A 21 8.28 -5.68 11.36
CA LYS A 21 8.03 -6.21 12.70
C LYS A 21 7.19 -5.25 13.54
N PHE A 22 7.50 -3.96 13.45
CA PHE A 22 6.72 -2.93 14.10
C PHE A 22 5.30 -2.87 13.58
N LEU A 23 5.14 -2.98 12.26
CA LEU A 23 3.83 -2.93 11.63
C LEU A 23 2.98 -4.14 12.01
N ASN A 24 3.58 -5.31 12.14
CA ASN A 24 2.86 -6.49 12.63
C ASN A 24 2.32 -6.27 14.05
N GLY A 25 3.10 -5.61 14.91
CA GLY A 25 2.63 -5.22 16.24
C GLY A 25 1.54 -4.15 16.18
N SER A 26 1.61 -3.25 15.20
CA SER A 26 0.64 -2.15 15.04
C SER A 26 -0.76 -2.63 14.67
N ILE A 27 -0.89 -3.84 14.12
CA ILE A 27 -2.21 -4.44 13.86
C ILE A 27 -2.97 -4.62 15.19
N GLU A 28 -2.25 -4.95 16.26
CA GLU A 28 -2.85 -5.13 17.59
C GLU A 28 -3.39 -3.83 18.17
N TYR A 29 -2.89 -2.68 17.70
CA TYR A 29 -3.33 -1.37 18.14
C TYR A 29 -4.34 -0.72 17.19
N ASP A 30 -4.81 -1.46 16.20
CA ASP A 30 -5.78 -0.98 15.18
C ASP A 30 -5.32 0.26 14.40
N PHE A 31 -4.01 0.47 14.31
CA PHE A 31 -3.48 1.58 13.51
C PHE A 31 -3.55 1.32 12.02
N ILE A 32 -3.51 0.08 11.60
CA ILE A 32 -3.49 -0.28 10.18
C ILE A 32 -4.56 -1.33 9.87
N SER A 33 -5.11 -1.24 8.67
CA SER A 33 -6.14 -2.17 8.19
C SER A 33 -5.52 -3.40 7.52
N CYS A 34 -4.44 -3.18 6.76
CA CYS A 34 -3.79 -4.23 5.98
C CYS A 34 -2.28 -4.03 5.98
N LEU A 35 -1.57 -5.14 6.09
CA LEU A 35 -0.12 -5.17 5.86
C LEU A 35 0.16 -6.33 4.90
N ARG A 36 0.82 -6.03 3.79
CA ARG A 36 1.18 -7.06 2.82
C ARG A 36 2.61 -6.89 2.35
N GLN A 37 3.40 -7.94 2.47
CA GLN A 37 4.76 -7.94 1.93
C GLN A 37 4.71 -7.98 0.41
N ILE A 38 5.60 -7.19 -0.22
CA ILE A 38 5.69 -7.15 -1.67
C ILE A 38 6.42 -8.41 -2.14
N GLN A 39 5.78 -9.17 -3.02
CA GLN A 39 6.30 -10.42 -3.54
C GLN A 39 7.12 -10.18 -4.82
N ASP A 40 7.74 -11.25 -5.33
CA ASP A 40 8.59 -11.18 -6.53
C ASP A 40 7.87 -10.65 -7.77
N ARG A 41 6.54 -10.71 -7.80
CA ARG A 41 5.74 -10.22 -8.92
C ARG A 41 5.54 -8.72 -8.91
N GLY A 42 6.07 -8.02 -7.90
CA GLY A 42 6.11 -6.57 -7.85
C GLY A 42 4.93 -5.90 -7.17
N ILE A 43 4.99 -4.57 -7.15
CA ILE A 43 4.04 -3.72 -6.45
C ILE A 43 2.63 -3.84 -7.06
N PHE A 44 2.53 -3.78 -8.40
CA PHE A 44 1.23 -3.80 -9.07
C PHE A 44 0.45 -5.07 -8.73
N ASN A 45 1.07 -6.23 -8.89
CA ASN A 45 0.41 -7.50 -8.58
C ASN A 45 0.04 -7.63 -7.12
N THR A 46 0.90 -7.14 -6.21
CA THR A 46 0.60 -7.15 -4.78
C THR A 46 -0.64 -6.32 -4.47
N LEU A 47 -0.75 -5.13 -5.07
CA LEU A 47 -1.92 -4.27 -4.92
C LEU A 47 -3.18 -4.93 -5.47
N VAL A 48 -3.10 -5.54 -6.66
CA VAL A 48 -4.24 -6.25 -7.25
C VAL A 48 -4.73 -7.36 -6.33
N GLU A 49 -3.82 -8.14 -5.77
CA GLU A 49 -4.19 -9.21 -4.84
C GLU A 49 -4.86 -8.68 -3.58
N CYS A 50 -4.43 -7.51 -3.08
CA CYS A 50 -5.06 -6.87 -1.93
C CYS A 50 -6.46 -6.33 -2.25
N CYS A 51 -6.72 -5.98 -3.50
CA CYS A 51 -7.99 -5.40 -3.96
C CYS A 51 -9.06 -6.45 -4.25
N LYS A 52 -8.67 -7.62 -4.75
CA LYS A 52 -9.62 -8.61 -5.28
C LYS A 52 -10.70 -9.06 -4.29
N PRO A 53 -10.39 -9.43 -3.04
CA PRO A 53 -11.42 -10.00 -2.16
C PRO A 53 -12.61 -9.08 -1.92
N ASN A 54 -12.38 -7.78 -1.82
CA ASN A 54 -13.45 -6.81 -1.58
C ASN A 54 -13.79 -5.96 -2.81
N LYS A 55 -13.27 -6.37 -3.98
CA LYS A 55 -13.56 -5.74 -5.28
C LYS A 55 -13.23 -4.24 -5.28
N LEU A 56 -12.11 -3.90 -4.66
CA LEU A 56 -11.63 -2.54 -4.57
C LEU A 56 -10.59 -2.27 -5.66
N GLY A 57 -10.14 -1.02 -5.75
CA GLY A 57 -9.09 -0.61 -6.66
C GLY A 57 -8.07 0.24 -5.93
N PHE A 58 -7.25 0.92 -6.71
CA PHE A 58 -6.24 1.81 -6.13
C PHE A 58 -5.96 2.99 -7.07
N ASP A 59 -5.53 4.08 -6.48
CA ASP A 59 -5.04 5.25 -7.20
C ASP A 59 -3.71 5.61 -6.57
N ILE A 60 -2.63 5.39 -7.30
CA ILE A 60 -1.27 5.54 -6.76
C ILE A 60 -0.41 6.45 -7.61
N THR A 61 0.63 6.98 -6.99
CA THR A 61 1.74 7.62 -7.66
C THR A 61 2.90 6.61 -7.79
N THR A 62 3.98 7.04 -8.44
CA THR A 62 5.19 6.23 -8.54
C THR A 62 6.35 6.97 -7.88
N ASP A 63 7.43 6.25 -7.59
CA ASP A 63 8.66 6.83 -7.06
C ASP A 63 9.55 7.21 -8.24
N SER A 64 9.92 8.49 -8.32
CA SER A 64 10.72 9.03 -9.43
C SER A 64 12.13 8.45 -9.52
N GLU A 65 12.60 7.72 -8.50
CA GLU A 65 13.86 6.99 -8.56
C GLU A 65 13.82 5.83 -9.57
N TYR A 66 12.61 5.42 -9.98
CA TYR A 66 12.40 4.26 -10.85
C TYR A 66 11.64 4.67 -12.10
N GLU A 67 11.90 3.97 -13.21
CA GLU A 67 10.99 3.98 -14.35
C GLU A 67 9.67 3.35 -13.93
N GLU A 68 8.55 3.77 -14.51
CA GLU A 68 7.22 3.29 -14.09
C GLU A 68 7.11 1.77 -14.14
N GLU A 69 7.55 1.15 -15.25
CA GLU A 69 7.52 -0.30 -15.40
C GLU A 69 8.35 -1.01 -14.34
N GLU A 70 9.52 -0.48 -14.05
CA GLU A 70 10.40 -1.03 -13.03
C GLU A 70 9.78 -0.91 -11.65
N PHE A 71 9.16 0.24 -11.36
CA PHE A 71 8.49 0.46 -10.08
C PHE A 71 7.34 -0.52 -9.87
N LEU A 72 6.52 -0.70 -10.90
CA LEU A 72 5.30 -1.53 -10.80
C LEU A 72 5.60 -3.02 -10.81
N HIS A 73 6.53 -3.45 -11.66
CA HIS A 73 6.72 -4.87 -11.97
C HIS A 73 8.12 -5.40 -11.67
N GLY A 74 9.07 -4.51 -11.42
CA GLY A 74 10.45 -4.90 -11.16
C GLY A 74 10.75 -5.01 -9.68
N LYS A 75 12.04 -5.08 -9.38
CA LYS A 75 12.55 -5.12 -8.02
C LYS A 75 12.82 -3.70 -7.54
N THR A 76 12.28 -3.36 -6.38
CA THR A 76 12.52 -2.05 -5.76
C THR A 76 13.02 -2.23 -4.34
N LYS A 77 13.36 -1.11 -3.70
CA LYS A 77 13.77 -1.13 -2.29
C LYS A 77 12.60 -1.37 -1.33
N TYR A 78 11.35 -1.27 -1.81
CA TYR A 78 10.18 -1.37 -0.93
C TYR A 78 9.87 -2.82 -0.58
N LYS A 79 9.54 -3.06 0.69
CA LYS A 79 9.32 -4.39 1.25
C LYS A 79 7.87 -4.71 1.54
N ALA A 80 7.07 -3.70 1.86
CA ALA A 80 5.68 -3.93 2.24
C ALA A 80 4.78 -2.75 1.90
N ILE A 81 3.50 -3.06 1.70
CA ILE A 81 2.41 -2.10 1.50
C ILE A 81 1.53 -2.14 2.73
N VAL A 82 1.13 -0.96 3.20
CA VAL A 82 0.28 -0.79 4.38
C VAL A 82 -0.92 0.04 3.97
N SER A 83 -2.12 -0.38 4.37
CA SER A 83 -3.32 0.46 4.24
C SER A 83 -3.76 0.93 5.62
N VAL A 84 -4.16 2.19 5.70
CA VAL A 84 -4.54 2.84 6.94
C VAL A 84 -5.89 3.52 6.75
N ASP A 85 -6.82 3.24 7.66
CA ASP A 85 -8.12 3.90 7.66
C ASP A 85 -7.91 5.41 7.86
N ASP A 86 -8.73 6.20 7.19
CA ASP A 86 -8.67 7.65 7.24
C ASP A 86 -8.70 8.18 8.69
N GLU A 87 -9.52 7.57 9.54
CA GLU A 87 -9.65 7.97 10.94
C GLU A 87 -8.39 7.67 11.77
N GLN A 88 -7.56 6.74 11.33
CA GLN A 88 -6.34 6.32 12.03
C GLN A 88 -5.07 6.94 11.45
N GLU A 89 -5.18 7.67 10.33
CA GLU A 89 -4.00 8.11 9.59
C GLU A 89 -3.09 9.02 10.40
N VAL A 90 -3.64 9.99 11.13
CA VAL A 90 -2.83 10.92 11.92
C VAL A 90 -2.09 10.18 13.03
N ASP A 91 -2.80 9.33 13.77
CA ASP A 91 -2.20 8.56 14.86
C ASP A 91 -1.13 7.60 14.34
N PHE A 92 -1.40 6.97 13.20
CA PHE A 92 -0.44 6.06 12.57
C PHE A 92 0.84 6.78 12.16
N THR A 93 0.72 7.90 11.44
CA THR A 93 1.90 8.61 10.95
C THR A 93 2.71 9.21 12.09
N ASP A 94 2.06 9.72 13.14
CA ASP A 94 2.73 10.21 14.33
C ASP A 94 3.51 9.09 15.05
N TYR A 95 2.86 7.92 15.18
CA TYR A 95 3.51 6.76 15.79
C TYR A 95 4.76 6.36 15.02
N MET A 96 4.63 6.24 13.70
CA MET A 96 5.76 5.83 12.85
C MET A 96 6.89 6.85 12.88
N PHE A 97 6.55 8.14 12.84
CA PHE A 97 7.54 9.21 12.96
C PHE A 97 8.31 9.09 14.29
N ASN A 98 7.59 8.87 15.40
CA ASN A 98 8.21 8.75 16.71
C ASN A 98 9.10 7.51 16.83
N GLN A 99 8.84 6.49 16.03
CA GLN A 99 9.69 5.28 15.96
C GLN A 99 10.85 5.43 14.99
N GLY A 100 10.97 6.57 14.31
CA GLY A 100 12.02 6.80 13.33
C GLY A 100 11.87 5.99 12.05
N ILE A 101 10.65 5.57 11.72
CA ILE A 101 10.37 4.77 10.53
C ILE A 101 9.89 5.67 9.39
N SER A 102 10.56 5.58 8.24
CA SER A 102 10.19 6.33 7.05
C SER A 102 9.07 5.62 6.29
N LEU A 103 8.11 6.42 5.85
CA LEU A 103 6.98 5.96 5.04
C LEU A 103 7.00 6.68 3.69
N LEU A 104 6.68 5.98 2.61
CA LEU A 104 6.37 6.61 1.33
C LEU A 104 4.85 6.60 1.17
N LEU A 105 4.26 7.78 0.98
CA LEU A 105 2.84 7.87 0.63
C LEU A 105 2.67 7.37 -0.79
N LEU A 106 1.89 6.30 -0.97
CA LEU A 106 1.68 5.67 -2.27
C LEU A 106 0.41 6.17 -2.95
N GLY A 107 -0.68 6.26 -2.22
CA GLY A 107 -1.97 6.69 -2.75
C GLY A 107 -3.13 6.24 -1.88
N HIS A 108 -4.24 5.88 -2.53
CA HIS A 108 -5.49 5.54 -1.84
C HIS A 108 -6.18 4.35 -2.48
N VAL A 109 -7.00 3.69 -1.69
CA VAL A 109 -7.89 2.61 -2.15
C VAL A 109 -9.13 3.23 -2.78
N THR A 110 -9.53 2.72 -3.95
CA THR A 110 -10.69 3.19 -4.69
C THR A 110 -11.79 2.12 -4.73
N LYS A 111 -12.92 2.46 -5.36
CA LYS A 111 -14.07 1.53 -5.47
C LYS A 111 -13.85 0.40 -6.48
N GLY A 112 -12.82 0.46 -7.30
CA GLY A 112 -12.59 -0.62 -8.27
C GLY A 112 -11.70 -0.24 -9.44
N GLU A 113 -11.56 1.03 -9.74
CA GLU A 113 -10.64 1.46 -10.80
C GLU A 113 -9.20 1.41 -10.32
N LEU A 114 -8.31 0.94 -11.20
CA LEU A 114 -6.87 0.91 -10.95
C LEU A 114 -6.23 2.08 -11.69
N ARG A 115 -5.65 3.01 -10.96
CA ARG A 115 -5.00 4.19 -11.54
C ARG A 115 -3.56 4.30 -11.08
N VAL A 116 -2.68 4.63 -12.02
CA VAL A 116 -1.25 4.84 -11.75
C VAL A 116 -0.83 6.13 -12.44
N ALA A 117 -0.31 7.07 -11.67
CA ALA A 117 0.18 8.36 -12.19
C ALA A 117 -0.87 9.07 -13.07
N GLY A 118 -2.13 9.00 -12.69
CA GLY A 118 -3.22 9.65 -13.39
C GLY A 118 -3.80 8.88 -14.57
N GLU A 119 -3.26 7.70 -14.89
CA GLU A 119 -3.76 6.89 -16.00
C GLU A 119 -4.52 5.67 -15.48
N SER A 120 -5.62 5.32 -16.16
CA SER A 120 -6.41 4.14 -15.82
C SER A 120 -5.79 2.87 -16.37
N TYR A 121 -5.70 1.85 -15.53
CA TYR A 121 -5.30 0.49 -15.91
C TYR A 121 -6.51 -0.44 -15.92
N GLY A 122 -7.71 0.12 -16.01
CA GLY A 122 -8.95 -0.64 -16.01
C GLY A 122 -9.54 -0.81 -14.61
N PHE A 123 -10.45 -1.76 -14.48
CA PHE A 123 -11.15 -2.04 -13.23
C PHE A 123 -10.76 -3.40 -12.68
N ILE A 124 -10.85 -3.55 -11.38
CA ILE A 124 -10.47 -4.79 -10.69
C ILE A 124 -11.21 -6.01 -11.26
N SER A 125 -12.42 -5.83 -11.75
CA SER A 125 -13.20 -6.92 -12.36
C SER A 125 -12.53 -7.52 -13.61
N GLU A 126 -11.57 -6.82 -14.19
CA GLU A 126 -10.84 -7.28 -15.38
C GLU A 126 -9.58 -8.09 -15.05
N TYR A 127 -9.29 -8.27 -13.75
CA TYR A 127 -8.05 -8.94 -13.32
C TYR A 127 -8.31 -10.31 -12.60
#